data_89e01848cf4374f02bec193410bcc0a4
#
_entry.id   89e01848cf4374f02bec193410bcc0a4
#
_cell.length_a   1.000
_cell.length_b   1.000
_cell.length_c   1.000
_cell.angle_alpha   90.00
_cell.angle_beta   90.00
_cell.angle_gamma   90.00
#
_symmetry.space_group_name_H-M   'P 1'
#
loop_
_entity.id
_entity.type
_entity.pdbx_description
1 polymer ?
#
loop_
_entity_poly.entity_id
_entity_poly.type
_entity_poly.pdbx_seq_one_letter_code
_entity_poly.pdbx_strand_id
1 'polypeptide(L)'
;MKDNQTLYRYEFKYLVNEKVSEQIKGNVIKFMNVDEFARKMNSNSYFVSSIYFEDDFNTNFTEKIDGNKIRKKFRIRNYSKDLNNDPIFLEVKGRNLDRTFKKRTKIDYEDIITINNRRNINSLLKKYPNNDIINQFIFELYKKNLKPKIIVNYSRTPFANSQGLYFRLTFDKEISSDFLPVIMCGKMVKDSIGIVTIRGSNMNVLKKMSL
;
A
#
# COMPACT_ATOMS: atom_id res chain seq x y z
N MET A 1 0.15 19.75 16.46
CA MET A 1 -0.36 18.34 16.45
C MET A 1 -1.32 18.23 15.28
N LYS A 2 -0.94 17.56 14.15
CA LYS A 2 -1.90 17.28 13.08
C LYS A 2 -2.73 16.08 13.55
N ASP A 3 -4.02 16.29 13.72
CA ASP A 3 -4.99 15.26 14.05
C ASP A 3 -4.81 14.05 13.13
N ASN A 4 -4.43 12.92 13.73
CA ASN A 4 -4.37 11.62 13.06
C ASN A 4 -5.78 11.07 12.83
N GLN A 5 -6.65 11.85 12.17
CA GLN A 5 -7.96 11.36 11.79
C GLN A 5 -7.78 10.19 10.83
N THR A 6 -8.29 9.04 11.26
CA THR A 6 -8.32 7.84 10.41
C THR A 6 -9.26 8.09 9.24
N LEU A 7 -8.71 8.36 8.06
CA LEU A 7 -9.52 8.58 6.87
C LEU A 7 -10.08 7.25 6.35
N TYR A 8 -11.36 7.02 6.60
CA TYR A 8 -12.10 5.90 6.03
C TYR A 8 -12.56 6.22 4.61
N ARG A 9 -12.34 5.28 3.68
CA ARG A 9 -12.67 5.44 2.27
C ARG A 9 -13.10 4.15 1.62
N TYR A 10 -13.86 4.25 0.54
CA TYR A 10 -14.13 3.15 -0.38
C TYR A 10 -12.96 2.94 -1.33
N GLU A 11 -12.70 1.69 -1.70
CA GLU A 11 -11.63 1.33 -2.62
C GLU A 11 -12.11 0.20 -3.54
N PHE A 12 -12.09 0.46 -4.84
CA PHE A 12 -12.35 -0.52 -5.89
C PHE A 12 -11.07 -0.77 -6.69
N LYS A 13 -10.87 -2.01 -7.12
CA LYS A 13 -9.72 -2.42 -7.92
C LYS A 13 -10.19 -3.24 -9.10
N TYR A 14 -9.66 -2.91 -10.26
CA TYR A 14 -9.95 -3.57 -11.52
C TYR A 14 -8.66 -4.04 -12.15
N LEU A 15 -8.66 -5.29 -12.63
CA LEU A 15 -7.61 -5.79 -13.50
C LEU A 15 -7.95 -5.35 -14.92
N VAL A 16 -7.01 -4.72 -15.59
CA VAL A 16 -7.19 -4.21 -16.95
C VAL A 16 -5.98 -4.54 -17.80
N ASN A 17 -6.17 -4.79 -19.08
CA ASN A 17 -5.09 -4.88 -20.03
C ASN A 17 -4.52 -3.49 -20.35
N GLU A 18 -3.39 -3.45 -21.01
CA GLU A 18 -2.68 -2.19 -21.29
C GLU A 18 -3.51 -1.26 -22.17
N LYS A 19 -4.17 -1.78 -23.23
CA LYS A 19 -5.02 -1.00 -24.13
C LYS A 19 -6.14 -0.28 -23.37
N VAL A 20 -6.87 -1.00 -22.51
CA VAL A 20 -7.94 -0.44 -21.68
C VAL A 20 -7.37 0.56 -20.67
N SER A 21 -6.23 0.25 -20.06
CA SER A 21 -5.54 1.15 -19.12
C SER A 21 -5.22 2.50 -19.78
N GLU A 22 -4.65 2.50 -20.98
CA GLU A 22 -4.31 3.75 -21.71
C GLU A 22 -5.56 4.50 -22.18
N GLN A 23 -6.62 3.82 -22.60
CA GLN A 23 -7.90 4.46 -22.92
C GLN A 23 -8.51 5.18 -21.71
N ILE A 24 -8.55 4.51 -20.55
CA ILE A 24 -9.04 5.12 -19.31
C ILE A 24 -8.17 6.31 -18.94
N LYS A 25 -6.84 6.18 -18.99
CA LYS A 25 -5.90 7.23 -18.69
C LYS A 25 -6.07 8.46 -19.58
N GLY A 26 -6.24 8.26 -20.90
CA GLY A 26 -6.52 9.33 -21.85
C GLY A 26 -7.81 10.10 -21.56
N ASN A 27 -8.80 9.47 -20.96
CA ASN A 27 -10.01 10.15 -20.52
C ASN A 27 -9.81 10.85 -19.15
N VAL A 28 -9.11 10.21 -18.23
CA VAL A 28 -8.90 10.72 -16.87
C VAL A 28 -8.12 12.03 -16.85
N ILE A 29 -7.13 12.20 -17.73
CA ILE A 29 -6.33 13.44 -17.83
C ILE A 29 -7.17 14.68 -18.17
N LYS A 30 -8.37 14.52 -18.71
CA LYS A 30 -9.28 15.63 -19.01
C LYS A 30 -9.99 16.20 -17.78
N PHE A 31 -10.04 15.43 -16.67
CA PHE A 31 -10.80 15.75 -15.46
C PHE A 31 -9.98 15.71 -14.18
N MET A 32 -8.80 15.11 -14.22
CA MET A 32 -7.94 14.89 -13.06
C MET A 32 -6.50 15.26 -13.36
N ASN A 33 -5.80 15.75 -12.36
CA ASN A 33 -4.39 16.05 -12.46
C ASN A 33 -3.54 14.90 -11.90
N VAL A 34 -2.36 14.72 -12.48
CA VAL A 34 -1.34 13.87 -11.86
C VAL A 34 -1.02 14.42 -10.47
N ASP A 35 -0.93 13.54 -9.48
CA ASP A 35 -0.57 13.88 -8.10
C ASP A 35 0.77 14.63 -8.04
N GLU A 36 0.88 15.61 -7.15
CA GLU A 36 2.06 16.48 -7.04
C GLU A 36 3.37 15.70 -6.84
N PHE A 37 3.32 14.61 -6.07
CA PHE A 37 4.52 13.80 -5.86
C PHE A 37 4.99 13.14 -7.16
N ALA A 38 4.07 12.59 -7.93
CA ALA A 38 4.39 11.95 -9.22
C ALA A 38 4.79 12.98 -10.29
N ARG A 39 4.24 14.20 -10.24
CA ARG A 39 4.57 15.29 -11.16
C ARG A 39 6.04 15.73 -11.07
N LYS A 40 6.66 15.56 -9.91
CA LYS A 40 8.10 15.82 -9.71
C LYS A 40 9.00 14.78 -10.35
N MET A 41 8.44 13.66 -10.80
CA MET A 41 9.16 12.59 -11.49
C MET A 41 8.99 12.73 -13.00
N ASN A 42 10.07 12.52 -13.76
CA ASN A 42 10.08 12.70 -15.22
C ASN A 42 8.99 11.88 -15.95
N SER A 43 8.59 10.74 -15.40
CA SER A 43 7.59 9.83 -15.98
C SER A 43 6.16 10.04 -15.47
N ASN A 44 5.90 11.05 -14.62
CA ASN A 44 4.65 11.22 -13.89
C ASN A 44 4.22 9.97 -13.11
N SER A 45 5.17 9.09 -12.81
CA SER A 45 4.98 7.85 -12.07
C SER A 45 6.14 7.62 -11.11
N TYR A 46 5.92 6.79 -10.12
CA TYR A 46 6.95 6.44 -9.15
C TYR A 46 6.91 4.95 -8.82
N PHE A 47 8.07 4.43 -8.48
CA PHE A 47 8.23 3.07 -8.02
C PHE A 47 7.63 2.89 -6.62
N VAL A 48 7.06 1.72 -6.37
CA VAL A 48 6.53 1.34 -5.06
C VAL A 48 7.01 -0.06 -4.74
N SER A 49 7.70 -0.20 -3.62
CA SER A 49 8.05 -1.50 -3.03
C SER A 49 7.35 -1.68 -1.70
N SER A 50 6.84 -2.87 -1.43
CA SER A 50 6.13 -3.17 -0.19
C SER A 50 6.41 -4.58 0.28
N ILE A 51 6.92 -4.72 1.53
CA ILE A 51 7.08 -6.00 2.22
C ILE A 51 5.84 -6.21 3.09
N TYR A 52 5.09 -7.27 2.82
CA TYR A 52 3.91 -7.65 3.59
C TYR A 52 4.27 -8.69 4.65
N PHE A 53 3.68 -8.52 5.83
CA PHE A 53 3.81 -9.44 6.94
C PHE A 53 2.63 -10.40 6.97
N GLU A 54 2.92 -11.67 7.29
CA GLU A 54 1.95 -12.74 7.40
C GLU A 54 2.38 -13.70 8.51
N ASP A 55 1.43 -14.42 9.08
CA ASP A 55 1.72 -15.53 9.99
C ASP A 55 1.99 -16.84 9.23
N ASP A 56 2.29 -17.90 9.97
CA ASP A 56 2.58 -19.21 9.37
C ASP A 56 1.34 -19.85 8.70
N PHE A 57 0.13 -19.42 9.07
CA PHE A 57 -1.16 -19.91 8.55
C PHE A 57 -1.70 -19.08 7.40
N ASN A 58 -1.02 -18.01 6.99
CA ASN A 58 -1.48 -17.05 5.99
C ASN A 58 -2.83 -16.40 6.34
N THR A 59 -3.03 -16.08 7.61
CA THR A 59 -4.31 -15.60 8.15
C THR A 59 -4.82 -14.36 7.42
N ASN A 60 -3.97 -13.37 7.11
CA ASN A 60 -4.43 -12.17 6.39
C ASN A 60 -4.89 -12.47 4.95
N PHE A 61 -4.30 -13.51 4.31
CA PHE A 61 -4.73 -13.98 3.00
C PHE A 61 -6.10 -14.67 3.10
N THR A 62 -6.24 -15.61 4.03
CA THR A 62 -7.47 -16.36 4.28
C THR A 62 -8.62 -15.41 4.65
N GLU A 63 -8.41 -14.50 5.62
CA GLU A 63 -9.40 -13.47 5.99
C GLU A 63 -9.88 -12.63 4.78
N LYS A 64 -9.01 -12.41 3.78
CA LYS A 64 -9.38 -11.70 2.56
C LYS A 64 -10.24 -12.56 1.63
N ILE A 65 -9.89 -13.83 1.45
CA ILE A 65 -10.64 -14.77 0.59
C ILE A 65 -12.03 -15.06 1.18
N ASP A 66 -12.10 -15.28 2.48
CA ASP A 66 -13.34 -15.52 3.22
C ASP A 66 -14.23 -14.27 3.34
N GLY A 67 -13.73 -13.14 2.84
CA GLY A 67 -14.52 -11.91 2.84
C GLY A 67 -14.70 -11.27 4.22
N ASN A 68 -13.87 -11.61 5.20
CA ASN A 68 -13.98 -11.07 6.56
C ASN A 68 -14.11 -9.56 6.56
N LYS A 69 -15.17 -9.06 7.20
CA LYS A 69 -15.54 -7.64 7.20
C LYS A 69 -14.58 -6.77 7.99
N ILE A 70 -13.92 -7.36 9.00
CA ILE A 70 -12.93 -6.67 9.84
C ILE A 70 -11.61 -7.41 9.70
N ARG A 71 -10.60 -6.73 9.15
CA ARG A 71 -9.25 -7.29 8.98
C ARG A 71 -8.20 -6.20 8.93
N LYS A 72 -6.96 -6.56 9.30
CA LYS A 72 -5.80 -5.67 9.27
C LYS A 72 -4.60 -6.42 8.71
N LYS A 73 -3.73 -5.69 8.03
CA LYS A 73 -2.42 -6.20 7.61
C LYS A 73 -1.36 -5.11 7.72
N PHE A 74 -0.16 -5.52 8.03
CA PHE A 74 1.00 -4.65 8.13
C PHE A 74 1.90 -4.80 6.92
N ARG A 75 2.58 -3.72 6.57
CA ARG A 75 3.62 -3.72 5.55
C ARG A 75 4.64 -2.62 5.83
N ILE A 76 5.86 -2.86 5.37
CA ILE A 76 6.87 -1.82 5.19
C ILE A 76 6.82 -1.38 3.75
N ARG A 77 6.89 -0.06 3.51
CA ARG A 77 6.80 0.51 2.15
C ARG A 77 7.83 1.61 1.94
N ASN A 78 8.46 1.58 0.78
CA ASN A 78 9.22 2.71 0.23
C ASN A 78 8.73 3.08 -1.17
N TYR A 79 9.24 4.20 -1.70
CA TYR A 79 8.82 4.77 -2.98
C TYR A 79 9.97 4.91 -3.98
N SER A 80 11.09 4.28 -3.71
CA SER A 80 12.28 4.25 -4.55
C SER A 80 12.84 2.83 -4.67
N LYS A 81 13.69 2.62 -5.68
CA LYS A 81 14.53 1.43 -5.76
C LYS A 81 15.71 1.49 -4.79
N ASP A 82 16.11 2.69 -4.38
CA ASP A 82 17.17 2.92 -3.41
C ASP A 82 16.55 3.17 -2.02
N LEU A 83 16.82 2.26 -1.08
CA LEU A 83 16.29 2.34 0.28
C LEU A 83 16.95 3.41 1.14
N ASN A 84 18.14 3.91 0.75
CA ASN A 84 18.91 4.84 1.58
C ASN A 84 18.45 6.30 1.44
N ASN A 85 17.83 6.66 0.34
CA ASN A 85 17.52 8.05 0.00
C ASN A 85 16.05 8.44 0.18
N ASP A 86 15.14 7.47 0.34
CA ASP A 86 13.72 7.73 0.42
C ASP A 86 13.09 7.31 1.76
N PRO A 87 12.04 8.02 2.19
CA PRO A 87 11.38 7.70 3.44
C PRO A 87 10.72 6.32 3.39
N ILE A 88 11.02 5.52 4.40
CA ILE A 88 10.44 4.21 4.63
C ILE A 88 9.28 4.34 5.60
N PHE A 89 8.20 3.63 5.35
CA PHE A 89 7.00 3.69 6.17
C PHE A 89 6.59 2.31 6.66
N LEU A 90 6.37 2.18 7.95
CA LEU A 90 5.56 1.11 8.50
C LEU A 90 4.09 1.53 8.38
N GLU A 91 3.30 0.72 7.71
CA GLU A 91 1.89 1.00 7.44
C GLU A 91 1.00 -0.13 7.97
N VAL A 92 -0.10 0.25 8.61
CA VAL A 92 -1.24 -0.64 8.83
C VAL A 92 -2.35 -0.28 7.85
N LYS A 93 -2.82 -1.28 7.12
CA LYS A 93 -4.00 -1.17 6.26
C LYS A 93 -5.07 -2.09 6.80
N GLY A 94 -6.24 -1.53 7.06
CA GLY A 94 -7.37 -2.30 7.54
C GLY A 94 -8.61 -2.09 6.70
N ARG A 95 -9.58 -2.97 6.94
CA ARG A 95 -10.96 -2.84 6.47
C ARG A 95 -11.89 -2.96 7.67
N ASN A 96 -12.90 -2.12 7.70
CA ASN A 96 -14.01 -2.21 8.62
C ASN A 96 -15.28 -2.12 7.79
N LEU A 97 -16.01 -3.23 7.70
CA LEU A 97 -17.15 -3.40 6.80
C LEU A 97 -16.75 -3.13 5.32
N ASP A 98 -17.34 -2.12 4.71
CA ASP A 98 -17.13 -1.70 3.33
C ASP A 98 -16.02 -0.64 3.14
N ARG A 99 -15.55 -0.07 4.26
CA ARG A 99 -14.56 1.01 4.25
C ARG A 99 -13.16 0.52 4.59
N THR A 100 -12.19 1.09 3.89
CA THR A 100 -10.77 0.84 4.16
C THR A 100 -10.14 2.03 4.87
N PHE A 101 -9.19 1.75 5.75
CA PHE A 101 -8.36 2.76 6.37
C PHE A 101 -6.87 2.44 6.20
N LYS A 102 -6.06 3.47 6.32
CA LYS A 102 -4.60 3.35 6.33
C LYS A 102 -4.02 4.33 7.33
N LYS A 103 -3.15 3.82 8.21
CA LYS A 103 -2.28 4.64 9.04
C LYS A 103 -0.83 4.30 8.71
N ARG A 104 0.08 5.26 8.88
CA ARG A 104 1.51 5.03 8.63
C ARG A 104 2.37 5.87 9.55
N THR A 105 3.55 5.36 9.86
CA THR A 105 4.62 6.09 10.51
C THR A 105 5.92 5.93 9.74
N LYS A 106 6.76 6.96 9.75
CA LYS A 106 8.09 6.88 9.17
C LYS A 106 8.98 6.04 10.08
N ILE A 107 9.82 5.20 9.50
CA ILE A 107 10.85 4.41 10.17
C ILE A 107 12.17 4.56 9.40
N ASP A 108 13.28 4.21 10.02
CA ASP A 108 14.58 4.24 9.41
C ASP A 108 14.97 2.86 8.85
N TYR A 109 16.03 2.80 8.05
CA TYR A 109 16.47 1.55 7.44
C TYR A 109 16.91 0.50 8.48
N GLU A 110 17.59 0.93 9.55
CA GLU A 110 18.04 0.07 10.65
C GLU A 110 16.87 -0.58 11.39
N ASP A 111 15.72 0.07 11.40
CA ASP A 111 14.51 -0.47 12.01
C ASP A 111 14.00 -1.69 11.24
N ILE A 112 14.19 -1.73 9.90
CA ILE A 112 13.85 -2.91 9.08
C ILE A 112 14.69 -4.12 9.53
N ILE A 113 15.98 -3.90 9.75
CA ILE A 113 16.91 -4.95 10.20
C ILE A 113 16.48 -5.45 11.58
N THR A 114 16.13 -4.53 12.48
CA THR A 114 15.64 -4.85 13.85
C THR A 114 14.34 -5.67 13.78
N ILE A 115 13.39 -5.27 12.93
CA ILE A 115 12.12 -5.97 12.72
C ILE A 115 12.35 -7.37 12.16
N ASN A 116 13.21 -7.51 11.15
CA ASN A 116 13.48 -8.78 10.51
C ASN A 116 14.18 -9.78 11.43
N ASN A 117 15.17 -9.33 12.17
CA ASN A 117 15.94 -10.17 13.07
C ASN A 117 15.26 -10.40 14.42
N ARG A 118 14.24 -9.61 14.75
CA ARG A 118 13.55 -9.58 16.06
C ARG A 118 14.45 -9.34 17.29
N ARG A 119 15.74 -9.10 17.05
CA ARG A 119 16.67 -8.75 18.12
C ARG A 119 16.40 -7.33 18.57
N ASN A 120 16.27 -7.14 19.87
CA ASN A 120 16.04 -5.82 20.48
C ASN A 120 14.83 -5.05 19.90
N ILE A 121 13.76 -5.75 19.44
CA ILE A 121 12.60 -5.08 18.87
C ILE A 121 11.96 -4.06 19.80
N ASN A 122 12.12 -4.24 21.12
CA ASN A 122 11.69 -3.27 22.12
C ASN A 122 12.45 -1.94 22.05
N SER A 123 13.61 -1.87 21.34
CA SER A 123 14.29 -0.61 21.08
C SER A 123 13.44 0.33 20.23
N LEU A 124 12.56 -0.22 19.39
CA LEU A 124 11.62 0.58 18.59
C LEU A 124 10.62 1.33 19.47
N LEU A 125 10.18 0.74 20.58
CA LEU A 125 9.29 1.41 21.54
C LEU A 125 9.98 2.61 22.21
N LYS A 126 11.29 2.48 22.49
CA LYS A 126 12.09 3.57 23.04
C LYS A 126 12.38 4.66 22.02
N LYS A 127 12.66 4.26 20.75
CA LYS A 127 12.95 5.18 19.64
C LYS A 127 11.71 5.96 19.20
N TYR A 128 10.53 5.35 19.25
CA TYR A 128 9.27 5.92 18.83
C TYR A 128 8.24 5.95 19.97
N PRO A 129 8.49 6.72 21.05
CA PRO A 129 7.59 6.76 22.19
C PRO A 129 6.19 7.24 21.78
N ASN A 130 5.15 6.63 22.34
CA ASN A 130 3.75 6.96 22.08
C ASN A 130 3.29 6.83 20.62
N ASN A 131 3.98 5.99 19.84
CA ASN A 131 3.58 5.74 18.44
C ASN A 131 2.64 4.53 18.37
N ASP A 132 1.35 4.79 18.22
CA ASP A 132 0.30 3.76 18.19
C ASP A 132 0.54 2.69 17.11
N ILE A 133 1.14 3.07 15.96
CA ILE A 133 1.35 2.14 14.85
C ILE A 133 2.48 1.16 15.19
N ILE A 134 3.57 1.66 15.79
CA ILE A 134 4.69 0.83 16.27
C ILE A 134 4.20 -0.09 17.38
N ASN A 135 3.47 0.44 18.36
CA ASN A 135 2.92 -0.35 19.47
C ASN A 135 2.01 -1.46 18.95
N GLN A 136 1.08 -1.11 18.05
CA GLN A 136 0.16 -2.08 17.46
C GLN A 136 0.91 -3.13 16.62
N PHE A 137 1.91 -2.71 15.85
CA PHE A 137 2.69 -3.62 15.02
C PHE A 137 3.46 -4.63 15.88
N ILE A 138 4.16 -4.17 16.92
CA ILE A 138 4.93 -5.04 17.81
C ILE A 138 4.00 -6.03 18.53
N PHE A 139 2.85 -5.55 19.01
CA PHE A 139 1.84 -6.43 19.61
C PHE A 139 1.39 -7.54 18.66
N GLU A 140 0.99 -7.20 17.44
CA GLU A 140 0.54 -8.20 16.45
C GLU A 140 1.68 -9.10 15.96
N LEU A 141 2.91 -8.56 15.86
CA LEU A 141 4.09 -9.32 15.49
C LEU A 141 4.33 -10.49 16.45
N TYR A 142 4.19 -10.26 17.75
CA TYR A 142 4.33 -11.33 18.76
C TYR A 142 3.08 -12.19 18.84
N LYS A 143 1.89 -11.60 18.88
CA LYS A 143 0.62 -12.32 19.02
C LYS A 143 0.39 -13.31 17.91
N LYS A 144 0.66 -12.93 16.65
CA LYS A 144 0.42 -13.74 15.44
C LYS A 144 1.70 -14.35 14.87
N ASN A 145 2.85 -14.17 15.52
CA ASN A 145 4.15 -14.58 14.97
C ASN A 145 4.38 -14.06 13.54
N LEU A 146 4.02 -12.79 13.27
CA LEU A 146 4.11 -12.23 11.93
C LEU A 146 5.55 -12.21 11.42
N LYS A 147 5.76 -12.63 10.18
CA LYS A 147 7.05 -12.63 9.48
C LYS A 147 6.92 -11.87 8.16
N PRO A 148 7.99 -11.23 7.67
CA PRO A 148 7.99 -10.74 6.30
C PRO A 148 7.82 -11.93 5.35
N LYS A 149 6.80 -11.89 4.49
CA LYS A 149 6.40 -13.04 3.68
C LYS A 149 6.54 -12.78 2.18
N ILE A 150 6.11 -11.61 1.73
CA ILE A 150 6.03 -11.29 0.32
C ILE A 150 6.48 -9.85 0.09
N ILE A 151 7.31 -9.66 -0.93
CA ILE A 151 7.61 -8.34 -1.47
C ILE A 151 6.79 -8.12 -2.73
N VAL A 152 6.20 -6.94 -2.88
CA VAL A 152 5.44 -6.56 -4.06
C VAL A 152 5.97 -5.22 -4.57
N ASN A 153 6.38 -5.23 -5.83
CA ASN A 153 6.91 -4.06 -6.54
C ASN A 153 5.99 -3.67 -7.70
N TYR A 154 5.89 -2.38 -7.98
CA TYR A 154 5.17 -1.87 -9.14
C TYR A 154 5.49 -0.40 -9.41
N SER A 155 5.21 0.03 -10.64
CA SER A 155 5.22 1.44 -11.03
C SER A 155 3.80 2.03 -10.89
N ARG A 156 3.64 3.20 -10.29
CA ARG A 156 2.36 3.85 -10.02
C ARG A 156 2.25 5.22 -10.68
N THR A 157 1.22 5.41 -11.50
CA THR A 157 0.77 6.72 -11.97
C THR A 157 -0.50 7.12 -11.21
N PRO A 158 -0.45 8.10 -10.30
CA PRO A 158 -1.60 8.53 -9.51
C PRO A 158 -2.23 9.79 -10.10
N PHE A 159 -3.55 9.83 -10.13
CA PHE A 159 -4.36 11.01 -10.44
C PHE A 159 -5.19 11.40 -9.22
N ALA A 160 -5.33 12.69 -9.01
CA ALA A 160 -6.14 13.28 -7.93
C ALA A 160 -7.08 14.35 -8.49
N ASN A 161 -8.26 14.45 -7.91
CA ASN A 161 -9.18 15.54 -8.22
C ASN A 161 -8.76 16.80 -7.45
N SER A 162 -8.80 17.95 -8.12
CA SER A 162 -8.52 19.27 -7.55
C SER A 162 -9.72 19.92 -6.85
N GLN A 163 -10.95 19.39 -7.04
CA GLN A 163 -12.19 20.00 -6.58
C GLN A 163 -12.73 19.36 -5.29
N GLY A 164 -12.13 19.63 -4.13
CA GLY A 164 -12.72 19.46 -2.81
C GLY A 164 -13.21 18.07 -2.35
N LEU A 165 -13.62 17.19 -3.24
CA LEU A 165 -14.01 15.82 -2.95
C LEU A 165 -12.78 14.91 -3.01
N TYR A 166 -12.52 14.16 -1.94
CA TYR A 166 -11.46 13.17 -1.98
C TYR A 166 -11.78 12.07 -3.00
N PHE A 167 -11.20 12.22 -4.18
CA PHE A 167 -11.27 11.23 -5.24
C PHE A 167 -9.87 11.00 -5.80
N ARG A 168 -9.46 9.75 -5.89
CA ARG A 168 -8.14 9.37 -6.37
C ARG A 168 -8.24 8.13 -7.24
N LEU A 169 -7.57 8.18 -8.39
CA LEU A 169 -7.43 7.07 -9.30
C LEU A 169 -5.94 6.76 -9.47
N THR A 170 -5.57 5.48 -9.44
CA THR A 170 -4.16 5.08 -9.63
C THR A 170 -4.07 3.95 -10.62
N PHE A 171 -3.07 4.02 -11.49
CA PHE A 171 -2.68 2.97 -12.42
C PHE A 171 -1.39 2.34 -11.89
N ASP A 172 -1.42 1.05 -11.62
CA ASP A 172 -0.27 0.26 -11.18
C ASP A 172 0.13 -0.68 -12.31
N LYS A 173 1.36 -0.55 -12.81
CA LYS A 173 1.94 -1.34 -13.91
C LYS A 173 3.21 -2.05 -13.44
N GLU A 174 3.71 -2.99 -14.25
CA GLU A 174 4.96 -3.71 -13.98
C GLU A 174 4.93 -4.38 -12.59
N ILE A 175 3.83 -5.05 -12.29
CA ILE A 175 3.61 -5.65 -10.99
C ILE A 175 4.43 -6.93 -10.90
N SER A 176 5.32 -7.00 -9.92
CA SER A 176 6.10 -8.20 -9.59
C SER A 176 5.94 -8.55 -8.12
N SER A 177 6.08 -9.82 -7.80
CA SER A 177 6.05 -10.29 -6.42
C SER A 177 7.01 -11.46 -6.20
N ASP A 178 7.70 -11.43 -5.04
CA ASP A 178 8.62 -12.46 -4.61
C ASP A 178 8.30 -12.90 -3.18
N PHE A 179 8.48 -14.19 -2.90
CA PHE A 179 8.35 -14.71 -1.54
C PHE A 179 9.67 -14.55 -0.77
N LEU A 180 9.58 -14.07 0.47
CA LEU A 180 10.69 -14.04 1.42
C LEU A 180 10.58 -15.25 2.37
N PRO A 181 11.68 -15.94 2.76
CA PRO A 181 13.09 -15.59 2.61
C PRO A 181 13.78 -16.18 1.36
N VAL A 182 13.07 -16.74 0.40
CA VAL A 182 13.68 -17.28 -0.80
C VAL A 182 13.90 -16.13 -1.78
N ILE A 183 15.05 -15.47 -1.68
CA ILE A 183 15.57 -14.64 -2.77
C ILE A 183 16.04 -15.59 -3.85
N MET A 184 15.12 -16.21 -4.54
CA MET A 184 15.37 -16.92 -5.77
C MET A 184 14.21 -16.77 -6.73
N CYS A 185 14.50 -16.10 -7.82
CA CYS A 185 13.68 -16.00 -9.02
C CYS A 185 12.44 -15.14 -8.88
N GLY A 186 12.60 -13.83 -9.16
CA GLY A 186 11.48 -12.93 -9.42
C GLY A 186 10.62 -13.46 -10.55
N LYS A 187 9.42 -13.93 -10.24
CA LYS A 187 8.39 -14.08 -11.25
C LYS A 187 7.90 -12.69 -11.61
N MET A 188 8.50 -12.10 -12.62
CA MET A 188 7.84 -11.04 -13.35
C MET A 188 6.57 -11.63 -13.95
N VAL A 189 5.42 -11.10 -13.55
CA VAL A 189 4.19 -11.32 -14.32
C VAL A 189 4.41 -10.60 -15.64
N LYS A 190 4.79 -11.34 -16.65
CA LYS A 190 5.15 -10.84 -18.00
C LYS A 190 3.95 -10.34 -18.80
N ASP A 191 2.76 -10.44 -18.26
CA ASP A 191 1.58 -9.96 -18.96
C ASP A 191 1.38 -8.48 -18.69
N SER A 192 1.05 -7.75 -19.74
CA SER A 192 0.72 -6.31 -19.76
C SER A 192 -0.59 -5.99 -18.99
N ILE A 193 -0.77 -6.64 -17.85
CA ILE A 193 -1.92 -6.47 -16.97
C ILE A 193 -1.58 -5.40 -15.92
N GLY A 194 -2.40 -4.36 -15.87
CA GLY A 194 -2.33 -3.32 -14.86
C GLY A 194 -3.47 -3.43 -13.85
N ILE A 195 -3.31 -2.76 -12.71
CA ILE A 195 -4.39 -2.58 -11.75
C ILE A 195 -4.81 -1.13 -11.73
N VAL A 196 -6.06 -0.86 -12.08
CA VAL A 196 -6.69 0.45 -11.85
C VAL A 196 -7.39 0.43 -10.51
N THR A 197 -7.04 1.39 -9.64
CA THR A 197 -7.66 1.52 -8.32
C THR A 197 -8.34 2.86 -8.17
N ILE A 198 -9.62 2.84 -7.84
CA ILE A 198 -10.44 4.02 -7.57
C ILE A 198 -10.67 4.14 -6.07
N ARG A 199 -10.50 5.33 -5.52
CA ARG A 199 -10.71 5.63 -4.10
C ARG A 199 -11.51 6.91 -3.94
N GLY A 200 -12.47 6.91 -3.03
CA GLY A 200 -13.26 8.10 -2.71
C GLY A 200 -13.94 8.00 -1.35
N SER A 201 -14.36 9.14 -0.84
CA SER A 201 -15.11 9.24 0.42
C SER A 201 -16.62 8.96 0.24
N ASN A 202 -17.13 9.10 -0.99
CA ASN A 202 -18.55 8.94 -1.29
C ASN A 202 -18.80 7.74 -2.23
N MET A 203 -19.59 6.76 -1.77
CA MET A 203 -19.92 5.54 -2.51
C MET A 203 -20.73 5.82 -3.78
N ASN A 204 -21.66 6.78 -3.74
CA ASN A 204 -22.54 7.08 -4.87
C ASN A 204 -21.77 7.67 -6.05
N VAL A 205 -20.76 8.49 -5.77
CA VAL A 205 -19.87 9.03 -6.80
C VAL A 205 -19.04 7.91 -7.42
N LEU A 206 -18.53 6.99 -6.61
CA LEU A 206 -17.72 5.87 -7.10
C LEU A 206 -18.54 4.91 -7.96
N LYS A 207 -19.78 4.60 -7.60
CA LYS A 207 -20.66 3.72 -8.38
C LYS A 207 -21.01 4.30 -9.75
N LYS A 208 -21.21 5.62 -9.86
CA LYS A 208 -21.48 6.28 -11.14
C LYS A 208 -20.30 6.25 -12.12
N MET A 209 -19.08 6.06 -11.61
CA MET A 209 -17.86 6.00 -12.45
C MET A 209 -17.41 4.56 -12.75
N SER A 210 -18.08 3.55 -12.22
CA SER A 210 -17.77 2.12 -12.43
C SER A 210 -18.65 1.49 -13.53
N LEU A 211 -19.50 2.26 -14.17
CA LEU A 211 -20.28 1.93 -15.37
C LEU A 211 -19.61 2.54 -16.60
#